data_be23b5ed54435db11389291f93f38245
#
_entry.id   be23b5ed54435db11389291f93f38245
#
_cell.length_a   1.000
_cell.length_b   1.000
_cell.length_c   1.000
_cell.angle_alpha   90.00
_cell.angle_beta   90.00
_cell.angle_gamma   90.00
#
_symmetry.space_group_name_H-M   'P 1'
#
loop_
_entity.id
_entity.type
_entity.pdbx_description
1 polymer ?
#
loop_
_entity_poly.entity_id
_entity_poly.type
_entity_poly.pdbx_seq_one_letter_code
_entity_poly.pdbx_strand_id
1 'polypeptide(L)'
;MACAIALHNMPEGMVIGASYASDSAAGITGGMGLVMAVVIGLHNIPEGMAVAVPLITGGMGRAKAILITALSGAPTIIGAVIGFALGTLSPFWLSLSLSFASGAMLYVVFGELLPEAILMWRSKMPALASVVGLLVGLMIIYI
;
A
#
# COMPACT_ATOMS: atom_id res chain seq x y z
N MET A 1 -10.52 -11.30 5.07
CA MET A 1 -9.36 -11.11 4.19
C MET A 1 -9.60 -10.04 3.12
N ALA A 2 -10.40 -10.21 2.07
CA ALA A 2 -10.58 -9.20 1.00
C ALA A 2 -11.00 -7.80 1.51
N CYS A 3 -11.89 -7.70 2.51
CA CYS A 3 -12.27 -6.42 3.10
C CYS A 3 -11.13 -5.76 3.92
N ALA A 4 -10.31 -6.55 4.61
CA ALA A 4 -9.17 -6.02 5.35
C ALA A 4 -8.14 -5.43 4.38
N ILE A 5 -7.86 -6.14 3.27
CA ILE A 5 -6.98 -5.67 2.20
C ILE A 5 -7.55 -4.42 1.52
N ALA A 6 -8.86 -4.37 1.28
CA ALA A 6 -9.50 -3.17 0.74
C ALA A 6 -9.31 -1.94 1.64
N LEU A 7 -9.41 -2.11 2.97
CA LEU A 7 -9.14 -1.03 3.92
C LEU A 7 -7.66 -0.62 3.97
N HIS A 8 -6.76 -1.59 3.79
CA HIS A 8 -5.33 -1.37 3.69
C HIS A 8 -4.93 -0.56 2.45
N ASN A 9 -5.54 -0.84 1.31
CA ASN A 9 -5.26 -0.19 0.04
C ASN A 9 -5.63 1.30 0.00
N MET A 10 -6.55 1.76 0.84
CA MET A 10 -6.92 3.17 0.89
C MET A 10 -5.77 4.09 1.37
N PRO A 11 -5.05 3.81 2.49
CA PRO A 11 -3.86 4.55 2.89
C PRO A 11 -2.75 4.55 1.83
N GLU A 12 -2.55 3.45 1.12
CA GLU A 12 -1.58 3.38 0.01
C GLU A 12 -1.90 4.37 -1.10
N GLY A 13 -3.16 4.39 -1.51
CA GLY A 13 -3.65 5.39 -2.45
C GLY A 13 -3.43 6.81 -1.95
N MET A 14 -3.69 7.08 -0.66
CA MET A 14 -3.48 8.41 -0.08
C MET A 14 -2.02 8.86 -0.17
N VAL A 15 -1.05 7.96 0.03
CA VAL A 15 0.39 8.27 -0.17
C VAL A 15 0.66 8.66 -1.62
N ILE A 16 0.15 7.89 -2.59
CA ILE A 16 0.32 8.20 -4.01
C ILE A 16 -0.24 9.59 -4.32
N GLY A 17 -1.50 9.82 -3.96
CA GLY A 17 -2.19 11.08 -4.25
C GLY A 17 -1.53 12.30 -3.59
N ALA A 18 -1.16 12.19 -2.32
CA ALA A 18 -0.48 13.27 -1.59
C ALA A 18 0.92 13.56 -2.18
N SER A 19 1.65 12.53 -2.63
CA SER A 19 2.94 12.69 -3.28
C SER A 19 2.80 13.42 -4.62
N TYR A 20 1.80 13.09 -5.42
CA TYR A 20 1.49 13.85 -6.66
C TYR A 20 1.07 15.30 -6.38
N ALA A 21 0.33 15.56 -5.29
CA ALA A 21 -0.01 16.92 -4.89
C ALA A 21 1.24 17.74 -4.55
N SER A 22 2.20 17.13 -3.83
CA SER A 22 3.49 17.74 -3.50
C SER A 22 4.30 18.03 -4.75
N ASP A 23 4.41 17.09 -5.68
CA ASP A 23 5.11 17.26 -6.96
C ASP A 23 4.48 18.40 -7.79
N SER A 24 3.15 18.45 -7.86
CA SER A 24 2.42 19.51 -8.59
C SER A 24 2.69 20.89 -7.99
N ALA A 25 2.72 21.01 -6.66
CA ALA A 25 3.02 22.26 -5.98
C ALA A 25 4.47 22.73 -6.22
N ALA A 26 5.39 21.80 -6.44
CA ALA A 26 6.80 22.06 -6.76
C ALA A 26 7.06 22.24 -8.28
N GLY A 27 6.05 22.06 -9.15
CA GLY A 27 6.20 22.09 -10.59
C GLY A 27 7.02 20.93 -11.18
N ILE A 28 7.07 19.79 -10.47
CA ILE A 28 7.84 18.60 -10.84
C ILE A 28 6.93 17.61 -11.58
N THR A 29 7.38 17.12 -12.73
CA THR A 29 6.76 16.01 -13.46
C THR A 29 7.61 14.75 -13.30
N GLY A 30 6.99 13.63 -12.90
CA GLY A 30 7.71 12.38 -12.71
C GLY A 30 8.54 12.31 -11.42
N GLY A 31 8.16 13.07 -10.40
CA GLY A 31 8.80 13.09 -9.09
C GLY A 31 8.39 11.94 -8.16
N MET A 32 8.27 12.26 -6.87
CA MET A 32 7.95 11.27 -5.82
C MET A 32 6.60 10.58 -6.03
N GLY A 33 5.62 11.28 -6.60
CA GLY A 33 4.31 10.69 -6.92
C GLY A 33 4.41 9.51 -7.89
N LEU A 34 5.23 9.63 -8.95
CA LEU A 34 5.47 8.52 -9.87
C LEU A 34 6.23 7.38 -9.20
N VAL A 35 7.26 7.70 -8.41
CA VAL A 35 8.02 6.68 -7.65
C VAL A 35 7.08 5.89 -6.74
N MET A 36 6.24 6.58 -5.97
CA MET A 36 5.28 5.94 -5.06
C MET A 36 4.26 5.09 -5.84
N ALA A 37 3.75 5.59 -6.97
CA ALA A 37 2.82 4.82 -7.81
C ALA A 37 3.45 3.53 -8.34
N VAL A 38 4.71 3.56 -8.77
CA VAL A 38 5.42 2.37 -9.25
C VAL A 38 5.71 1.39 -8.11
N VAL A 39 6.25 1.87 -6.99
CA VAL A 39 6.61 1.02 -5.84
C VAL A 39 5.37 0.35 -5.26
N ILE A 40 4.30 1.10 -5.01
CA ILE A 40 3.04 0.57 -4.50
C ILE A 40 2.36 -0.34 -5.54
N GLY A 41 2.41 0.01 -6.82
CA GLY A 41 1.89 -0.84 -7.90
C GLY A 41 2.59 -2.20 -7.95
N LEU A 42 3.92 -2.25 -7.78
CA LEU A 42 4.68 -3.50 -7.69
C LEU A 42 4.36 -4.28 -6.41
N HIS A 43 4.17 -3.59 -5.29
CA HIS A 43 3.75 -4.19 -4.02
C HIS A 43 2.37 -4.85 -4.12
N ASN A 44 1.43 -4.25 -4.83
CA ASN A 44 0.07 -4.76 -4.99
C ASN A 44 -0.01 -6.05 -5.83
N ILE A 45 1.06 -6.43 -6.56
CA ILE A 45 1.08 -7.72 -7.29
C ILE A 45 1.05 -8.91 -6.31
N PRO A 46 2.01 -9.07 -5.36
CA PRO A 46 1.94 -10.15 -4.38
C PRO A 46 0.71 -10.06 -3.47
N GLU A 47 0.23 -8.86 -3.16
CA GLU A 47 -0.99 -8.66 -2.38
C GLU A 47 -2.23 -9.20 -3.10
N GLY A 48 -2.38 -8.88 -4.39
CA GLY A 48 -3.44 -9.45 -5.21
C GLY A 48 -3.36 -10.98 -5.30
N MET A 49 -2.16 -11.55 -5.36
CA MET A 49 -1.97 -13.00 -5.31
C MET A 49 -2.40 -13.59 -3.96
N ALA A 50 -2.16 -12.90 -2.85
CA ALA A 50 -2.58 -13.32 -1.51
C ALA A 50 -4.12 -13.36 -1.37
N VAL A 51 -4.87 -12.57 -2.16
CA VAL A 51 -6.33 -12.65 -2.25
C VAL A 51 -6.79 -13.72 -3.24
N ALA A 52 -6.23 -13.71 -4.45
CA ALA A 52 -6.72 -14.56 -5.55
C ALA A 52 -6.46 -16.05 -5.30
N VAL A 53 -5.28 -16.42 -4.79
CA VAL A 53 -4.89 -17.83 -4.62
C VAL A 53 -5.81 -18.56 -3.64
N PRO A 54 -6.08 -18.08 -2.41
CA PRO A 54 -7.01 -18.74 -1.50
C PRO A 54 -8.43 -18.85 -2.05
N LEU A 55 -8.91 -17.85 -2.79
CA LEU A 55 -10.24 -17.90 -3.41
C LEU A 55 -10.33 -19.02 -4.46
N ILE A 56 -9.30 -19.18 -5.30
CA ILE A 56 -9.25 -20.21 -6.33
C ILE A 56 -9.09 -21.59 -5.69
N THR A 57 -8.19 -21.75 -4.73
CA THR A 57 -7.98 -23.03 -4.03
C THR A 57 -9.19 -23.45 -3.20
N GLY A 58 -9.98 -22.48 -2.72
CA GLY A 58 -11.28 -22.69 -2.06
C GLY A 58 -12.41 -23.06 -3.03
N GLY A 59 -12.13 -23.26 -4.33
CA GLY A 59 -13.12 -23.70 -5.33
C GLY A 59 -13.81 -22.58 -6.09
N MET A 60 -13.44 -21.32 -5.90
CA MET A 60 -14.00 -20.21 -6.67
C MET A 60 -13.50 -20.21 -8.10
N GLY A 61 -14.40 -19.98 -9.05
CA GLY A 61 -14.01 -19.84 -10.47
C GLY A 61 -13.03 -18.67 -10.68
N ARG A 62 -12.02 -18.88 -11.55
CA ARG A 62 -10.92 -17.92 -11.76
C ARG A 62 -11.39 -16.51 -12.09
N ALA A 63 -12.38 -16.35 -12.97
CA ALA A 63 -12.89 -15.02 -13.35
C ALA A 63 -13.49 -14.27 -12.16
N LYS A 64 -14.24 -14.97 -11.29
CA LYS A 64 -14.81 -14.39 -10.09
C LYS A 64 -13.74 -14.03 -9.05
N ALA A 65 -12.72 -14.87 -8.87
CA ALA A 65 -11.60 -14.59 -7.99
C ALA A 65 -10.82 -13.36 -8.45
N ILE A 66 -10.52 -13.24 -9.74
CA ILE A 66 -9.85 -12.07 -10.33
C ILE A 66 -10.68 -10.81 -10.12
N LEU A 67 -12.00 -10.86 -10.35
CA LEU A 67 -12.88 -9.71 -10.14
C LEU A 67 -12.89 -9.25 -8.68
N ILE A 68 -13.02 -10.17 -7.73
CA ILE A 68 -12.99 -9.84 -6.30
C ILE A 68 -11.64 -9.23 -5.90
N THR A 69 -10.53 -9.80 -6.40
CA THR A 69 -9.20 -9.26 -6.17
C THR A 69 -9.05 -7.86 -6.77
N ALA A 70 -9.51 -7.62 -7.98
CA ALA A 70 -9.49 -6.29 -8.59
C ALA A 70 -10.33 -5.28 -7.80
N LEU A 71 -11.50 -5.68 -7.31
CA LEU A 71 -12.37 -4.84 -6.48
C LEU A 71 -11.75 -4.55 -5.12
N SER A 72 -10.96 -5.45 -4.53
CA SER A 72 -10.24 -5.18 -3.27
C SER A 72 -9.14 -4.12 -3.44
N GLY A 73 -8.63 -3.91 -4.66
CA GLY A 73 -7.72 -2.83 -5.00
C GLY A 73 -8.39 -1.47 -5.29
N ALA A 74 -9.72 -1.45 -5.53
CA ALA A 74 -10.42 -0.21 -5.88
C ALA A 74 -10.31 0.92 -4.83
N PRO A 75 -10.24 0.67 -3.51
CA PRO A 75 -10.03 1.70 -2.51
C PRO A 75 -8.73 2.50 -2.67
N THR A 76 -7.70 1.94 -3.33
CA THR A 76 -6.48 2.69 -3.69
C THR A 76 -6.80 3.92 -4.54
N ILE A 77 -7.74 3.80 -5.49
CA ILE A 77 -8.17 4.92 -6.34
C ILE A 77 -8.85 6.00 -5.49
N ILE A 78 -9.73 5.59 -4.59
CA ILE A 78 -10.43 6.50 -3.68
C ILE A 78 -9.42 7.21 -2.76
N GLY A 79 -8.48 6.46 -2.20
CA GLY A 79 -7.38 6.97 -1.39
C GLY A 79 -6.54 8.01 -2.16
N ALA A 80 -6.17 7.71 -3.42
CA ALA A 80 -5.39 8.60 -4.24
C ALA A 80 -6.11 9.93 -4.52
N VAL A 81 -7.41 9.90 -4.80
CA VAL A 81 -8.23 11.11 -4.98
C VAL A 81 -8.27 11.93 -3.68
N ILE A 82 -8.51 11.27 -2.54
CA ILE A 82 -8.55 11.95 -1.23
C ILE A 82 -7.18 12.55 -0.90
N GLY A 83 -6.10 11.77 -1.02
CA GLY A 83 -4.75 12.22 -0.74
C GLY A 83 -4.31 13.39 -1.61
N PHE A 84 -4.63 13.37 -2.89
CA PHE A 84 -4.38 14.48 -3.80
C PHE A 84 -5.20 15.72 -3.42
N ALA A 85 -6.50 15.57 -3.21
CA ALA A 85 -7.39 16.68 -2.85
C ALA A 85 -6.94 17.36 -1.54
N LEU A 86 -6.65 16.58 -0.50
CA LEU A 86 -6.14 17.11 0.78
C LEU A 86 -4.78 17.77 0.60
N GLY A 87 -3.87 17.15 -0.16
CA GLY A 87 -2.52 17.65 -0.40
C GLY A 87 -2.50 19.00 -1.15
N THR A 88 -3.46 19.25 -2.01
CA THR A 88 -3.58 20.54 -2.74
C THR A 88 -4.21 21.66 -1.92
N LEU A 89 -4.88 21.36 -0.79
CA LEU A 89 -5.52 22.40 0.03
C LEU A 89 -4.50 23.25 0.79
N SER A 90 -3.56 22.63 1.47
CA SER A 90 -2.47 23.31 2.16
C SER A 90 -1.39 22.32 2.64
N PRO A 91 -0.17 22.79 3.00
CA PRO A 91 0.89 21.96 3.58
C PRO A 91 0.46 21.23 4.85
N PHE A 92 -0.44 21.80 5.65
CA PHE A 92 -0.98 21.14 6.84
C PHE A 92 -1.78 19.89 6.48
N TRP A 93 -2.72 19.98 5.52
CA TRP A 93 -3.54 18.86 5.08
C TRP A 93 -2.72 17.80 4.36
N LEU A 94 -1.69 18.21 3.60
CA LEU A 94 -0.71 17.31 3.00
C LEU A 94 -0.01 16.48 4.07
N SER A 95 0.57 17.14 5.07
CA SER A 95 1.29 16.47 6.17
C SER A 95 0.38 15.55 6.97
N LEU A 96 -0.85 15.98 7.24
CA LEU A 96 -1.84 15.17 7.96
C LEU A 96 -2.21 13.91 7.18
N SER A 97 -2.46 14.05 5.87
CA SER A 97 -2.78 12.93 4.98
C SER A 97 -1.66 11.89 4.93
N LEU A 98 -0.41 12.34 4.73
CA LEU A 98 0.76 11.47 4.72
C LEU A 98 1.01 10.80 6.07
N SER A 99 0.86 11.54 7.17
CA SER A 99 1.03 10.99 8.52
C SER A 99 -0.01 9.93 8.85
N PHE A 100 -1.28 10.17 8.48
CA PHE A 100 -2.35 9.21 8.67
C PHE A 100 -2.09 7.93 7.86
N ALA A 101 -1.79 8.07 6.57
CA ALA A 101 -1.52 6.93 5.70
C ALA A 101 -0.31 6.12 6.20
N SER A 102 0.79 6.79 6.56
CA SER A 102 1.98 6.13 7.11
C SER A 102 1.69 5.38 8.40
N GLY A 103 0.93 5.99 9.32
CA GLY A 103 0.52 5.35 10.59
C GLY A 103 -0.37 4.13 10.35
N ALA A 104 -1.31 4.20 9.41
CA ALA A 104 -2.17 3.09 9.04
C ALA A 104 -1.36 1.92 8.44
N MET A 105 -0.40 2.22 7.54
CA MET A 105 0.48 1.20 6.97
C MET A 105 1.36 0.53 8.03
N LEU A 106 1.93 1.30 8.97
CA LEU A 106 2.70 0.73 10.09
C LEU A 106 1.84 -0.17 10.97
N TYR A 107 0.59 0.24 11.25
CA TYR A 107 -0.35 -0.59 11.99
C TYR A 107 -0.59 -1.93 11.30
N VAL A 108 -0.84 -1.94 10.00
CA VAL A 108 -1.06 -3.19 9.25
C VAL A 108 0.19 -4.08 9.29
N VAL A 109 1.37 -3.51 9.06
CA VAL A 109 2.63 -4.29 9.09
C VAL A 109 2.87 -4.91 10.46
N PHE A 110 2.81 -4.13 11.53
CA PHE A 110 3.15 -4.60 12.88
C PHE A 110 1.98 -5.25 13.60
N GLY A 111 0.74 -4.84 13.31
CA GLY A 111 -0.46 -5.35 13.97
C GLY A 111 -1.04 -6.61 13.32
N GLU A 112 -0.83 -6.79 12.03
CA GLU A 112 -1.44 -7.88 11.26
C GLU A 112 -0.40 -8.76 10.56
N LEU A 113 0.35 -8.21 9.59
CA LEU A 113 1.19 -9.02 8.70
C LEU A 113 2.35 -9.71 9.41
N LEU A 114 3.10 -8.97 10.23
CA LEU A 114 4.27 -9.51 10.91
C LEU A 114 3.90 -10.56 11.98
N PRO A 115 2.89 -10.36 12.84
CA PRO A 115 2.42 -11.38 13.75
C PRO A 115 1.93 -12.64 13.04
N GLU A 116 1.14 -12.50 11.97
CA GLU A 116 0.65 -13.63 11.18
C GLU A 116 1.82 -14.41 10.55
N ALA A 117 2.78 -13.74 9.93
CA ALA A 117 3.95 -14.35 9.34
C ALA A 117 4.81 -15.12 10.38
N ILE A 118 5.00 -14.56 11.57
CA ILE A 118 5.73 -15.23 12.67
C ILE A 118 4.99 -16.48 13.14
N LEU A 119 3.66 -16.41 13.27
CA LEU A 119 2.83 -17.55 13.68
C LEU A 119 2.87 -18.68 12.64
N MET A 120 2.80 -18.34 11.36
CA MET A 120 2.83 -19.30 10.25
C MET A 120 4.21 -19.96 10.11
N TRP A 121 5.28 -19.19 10.17
CA TRP A 121 6.66 -19.68 9.96
C TRP A 121 7.32 -20.22 11.25
N ARG A 122 6.76 -19.90 12.41
CA ARG A 122 7.27 -20.29 13.75
C ARG A 122 8.77 -20.02 13.95
N SER A 123 9.27 -18.91 13.40
CA SER A 123 10.68 -18.52 13.52
C SER A 123 10.83 -16.99 13.54
N LYS A 124 12.05 -16.50 13.78
CA LYS A 124 12.38 -15.06 13.72
C LYS A 124 12.66 -14.56 12.30
N MET A 125 12.63 -15.43 11.30
CA MET A 125 12.94 -15.06 9.91
C MET A 125 12.02 -13.99 9.33
N PRO A 126 10.69 -13.98 9.56
CA PRO A 126 9.84 -12.90 9.11
C PRO A 126 10.25 -11.53 9.65
N ALA A 127 10.64 -11.45 10.93
CA ALA A 127 11.13 -10.19 11.51
C ALA A 127 12.44 -9.73 10.88
N LEU A 128 13.38 -10.63 10.61
CA LEU A 128 14.62 -10.31 9.90
C LEU A 128 14.34 -9.86 8.47
N ALA A 129 13.46 -10.55 7.76
CA ALA A 129 13.05 -10.17 6.40
C ALA A 129 12.43 -8.77 6.37
N SER A 130 11.61 -8.41 7.38
CA SER A 130 11.01 -7.06 7.48
C SER A 130 12.09 -5.98 7.67
N VAL A 131 13.11 -6.24 8.50
CA VAL A 131 14.24 -5.31 8.68
C VAL A 131 15.03 -5.15 7.37
N VAL A 132 15.32 -6.25 6.68
CA VAL A 132 16.01 -6.19 5.38
C VAL A 132 15.17 -5.43 4.35
N GLY A 133 13.86 -5.68 4.29
CA GLY A 133 12.95 -4.96 3.42
C GLY A 133 12.94 -3.45 3.69
N LEU A 134 12.93 -3.07 4.97
CA LEU A 134 13.01 -1.65 5.38
C LEU A 134 14.33 -1.01 4.90
N LEU A 135 15.46 -1.69 5.08
CA LEU A 135 16.77 -1.19 4.65
C LEU A 135 16.84 -1.05 3.13
N VAL A 136 16.33 -2.03 2.37
CA VAL A 136 16.26 -1.96 0.90
C VAL A 136 15.36 -0.80 0.46
N GLY A 137 14.19 -0.62 1.09
CA GLY A 137 13.29 0.51 0.81
C GLY A 137 13.97 1.86 1.05
N LEU A 138 14.68 2.02 2.16
CA LEU A 138 15.45 3.23 2.44
C LEU A 138 16.56 3.46 1.40
N MET A 139 17.28 2.42 0.98
CA MET A 139 18.30 2.55 -0.07
C MET A 139 17.70 3.04 -1.39
N ILE A 140 16.52 2.54 -1.79
CA ILE A 140 15.85 2.96 -3.03
C ILE A 140 15.48 4.45 -2.99
N ILE A 141 15.11 4.98 -1.82
CA ILE A 141 14.73 6.39 -1.66
C ILE A 141 15.95 7.32 -1.69
N TYR A 142 17.13 6.84 -1.26
CA TYR A 142 18.34 7.67 -1.13
C TYR A 142 19.34 7.52 -2.30
N ILE A 143 19.07 6.64 -3.26
CA ILE A 143 19.83 6.50 -4.51
C ILE A 143 19.15 7.25 -5.64
#